data_3aff26bd67a1a1d3c4999aeb370c9ee5
#
_entry.id   3aff26bd67a1a1d3c4999aeb370c9ee5
#
_cell.length_a   1.000
_cell.length_b   1.000
_cell.length_c   1.000
_cell.angle_alpha   90.00
_cell.angle_beta   90.00
_cell.angle_gamma   90.00
#
_symmetry.space_group_name_H-M   'P 1'
#
loop_
_entity.id
_entity.type
_entity.pdbx_description
1 polymer ?
#
loop_
_entity_poly.entity_id
_entity_poly.type
_entity_poly.pdbx_seq_one_letter_code
_entity_poly.pdbx_strand_id
1 'polypeptide(L)'
;MIAPEVSADDADIIRLEGATKSFGSRGGQSFLALRGISLRVAPGDFLAVLGKSGSGKSTLLNLIAGIDRPTEGEVHAAGENLNRLGENKMALWRGRNIGVVFQFFQLLPTLTVEENILLAMDFVDKIPGADRRKRARDLLELVGLMDQAAKLPSALSGGQQQRAAIARALANDPPIVLADEPTGNLDSETSAAVVELFHGLISQRKTLLIVTHDDKLASRAHRVIQLRDGLIAADHTNGTARE
;
A
#
# COMPACT_ATOMS: atom_id res chain seq x y z
N MET A 1 31.56 25.10 -4.75
CA MET A 1 30.81 24.05 -4.06
C MET A 1 29.90 23.43 -5.10
N ILE A 2 30.26 22.25 -5.60
CA ILE A 2 29.44 21.49 -6.57
C ILE A 2 28.42 20.75 -5.72
N ALA A 3 27.12 20.98 -5.97
CA ALA A 3 26.07 20.18 -5.35
C ALA A 3 26.29 18.70 -5.73
N PRO A 4 26.10 17.74 -4.80
CA PRO A 4 26.24 16.33 -5.16
C PRO A 4 25.21 16.03 -6.25
N GLU A 5 25.65 15.43 -7.35
CA GLU A 5 24.77 14.81 -8.34
C GLU A 5 23.92 13.76 -7.60
N VAL A 6 22.61 14.01 -7.49
CA VAL A 6 21.64 13.00 -7.04
C VAL A 6 21.72 11.88 -8.08
N SER A 7 22.23 10.72 -7.69
CA SER A 7 22.30 9.58 -8.57
C SER A 7 20.87 9.21 -9.00
N ALA A 8 20.68 8.73 -10.22
CA ALA A 8 19.37 8.29 -10.72
C ALA A 8 18.74 7.19 -9.81
N ASP A 9 19.54 6.57 -8.95
CA ASP A 9 19.12 5.59 -7.94
C ASP A 9 18.41 6.20 -6.72
N ASP A 10 18.64 7.50 -6.41
CA ASP A 10 17.97 8.21 -5.32
C ASP A 10 16.58 8.78 -5.73
N ALA A 11 16.20 8.66 -7.00
CA ALA A 11 14.96 9.20 -7.52
C ALA A 11 13.74 8.28 -7.31
N ASP A 12 13.93 6.97 -7.07
CA ASP A 12 12.85 6.00 -6.94
C ASP A 12 12.41 5.86 -5.48
N ILE A 13 11.10 6.00 -5.23
CA ILE A 13 10.56 5.78 -3.88
C ILE A 13 10.39 4.28 -3.56
N ILE A 14 10.23 3.44 -4.58
CA ILE A 14 10.24 1.97 -4.47
C ILE A 14 11.16 1.42 -5.56
N ARG A 15 12.08 0.53 -5.18
CA ARG A 15 12.97 -0.16 -6.10
C ARG A 15 13.16 -1.62 -5.67
N LEU A 16 12.86 -2.53 -6.59
CA LEU A 16 13.18 -3.95 -6.47
C LEU A 16 14.24 -4.30 -7.49
N GLU A 17 15.23 -5.11 -7.10
CA GLU A 17 16.32 -5.58 -7.95
C GLU A 17 16.42 -7.10 -7.86
N GLY A 18 15.94 -7.78 -8.91
CA GLY A 18 15.98 -9.24 -9.00
C GLY A 18 15.25 -9.94 -7.85
N ALA A 19 14.22 -9.32 -7.26
CA ALA A 19 13.55 -9.82 -6.07
C ALA A 19 12.84 -11.15 -6.36
N THR A 20 13.28 -12.19 -5.68
CA THR A 20 12.73 -13.54 -5.75
C THR A 20 12.08 -13.90 -4.42
N LYS A 21 10.94 -14.59 -4.47
CA LYS A 21 10.30 -15.11 -3.26
C LYS A 21 9.87 -16.54 -3.46
N SER A 22 10.44 -17.42 -2.63
CA SER A 22 10.04 -18.83 -2.54
C SER A 22 9.44 -19.13 -1.17
N PHE A 23 8.41 -19.95 -1.15
CA PHE A 23 7.81 -20.49 0.07
C PHE A 23 8.14 -21.99 0.14
N GLY A 24 8.82 -22.40 1.20
CA GLY A 24 9.12 -23.81 1.44
C GLY A 24 7.89 -24.56 1.91
N SER A 25 7.65 -25.75 1.34
CA SER A 25 6.69 -26.70 1.90
C SER A 25 7.40 -27.69 2.82
N ARG A 26 6.79 -28.06 3.94
CA ARG A 26 7.25 -29.14 4.85
C ARG A 26 7.29 -30.53 4.20
N GLY A 27 7.31 -30.64 2.89
CA GLY A 27 7.37 -31.88 2.11
C GLY A 27 8.30 -31.84 0.91
N GLY A 28 9.19 -30.80 0.79
CA GLY A 28 10.27 -30.79 -0.18
C GLY A 28 10.01 -30.09 -1.52
N GLN A 29 8.80 -29.65 -1.84
CA GLN A 29 8.56 -28.78 -3.00
C GLN A 29 8.47 -27.31 -2.56
N SER A 30 9.39 -26.47 -3.06
CA SER A 30 9.33 -25.03 -2.91
C SER A 30 8.40 -24.43 -3.98
N PHE A 31 7.49 -23.54 -3.57
CA PHE A 31 6.69 -22.76 -4.50
C PHE A 31 7.34 -21.40 -4.72
N LEU A 32 7.69 -21.10 -5.96
CA LEU A 32 8.31 -19.85 -6.36
C LEU A 32 7.21 -18.83 -6.73
N ALA A 33 6.93 -17.91 -5.81
CA ALA A 33 5.87 -16.92 -5.96
C ALA A 33 6.31 -15.69 -6.78
N LEU A 34 7.58 -15.28 -6.69
CA LEU A 34 8.18 -14.22 -7.50
C LEU A 34 9.53 -14.71 -8.03
N ARG A 35 9.83 -14.34 -9.27
CA ARG A 35 10.94 -14.90 -10.07
C ARG A 35 11.86 -13.80 -10.61
N GLY A 36 12.59 -13.11 -9.71
CA GLY A 36 13.55 -12.08 -10.10
C GLY A 36 12.89 -10.80 -10.59
N ILE A 37 11.92 -10.29 -9.83
CA ILE A 37 11.23 -9.03 -10.14
C ILE A 37 12.19 -7.85 -10.01
N SER A 38 12.30 -7.06 -11.08
CA SER A 38 12.92 -5.74 -11.05
C SER A 38 11.87 -4.69 -11.40
N LEU A 39 11.69 -3.72 -10.50
CA LEU A 39 10.65 -2.69 -10.60
C LEU A 39 11.15 -1.40 -9.98
N ARG A 40 10.89 -0.27 -10.64
CA ARG A 40 11.15 1.08 -10.13
C ARG A 40 9.86 1.88 -10.15
N VAL A 41 9.58 2.62 -9.08
CA VAL A 41 8.40 3.49 -8.93
C VAL A 41 8.87 4.85 -8.45
N ALA A 42 8.52 5.89 -9.18
CA ALA A 42 8.87 7.26 -8.81
C ALA A 42 7.92 7.82 -7.72
N PRO A 43 8.37 8.81 -6.92
CA PRO A 43 7.49 9.52 -6.00
C PRO A 43 6.28 10.13 -6.72
N GLY A 44 5.09 9.97 -6.13
CA GLY A 44 3.84 10.48 -6.70
C GLY A 44 3.25 9.64 -7.82
N ASP A 45 3.85 8.49 -8.15
CA ASP A 45 3.29 7.59 -9.15
C ASP A 45 2.03 6.87 -8.62
N PHE A 46 1.10 6.66 -9.54
CA PHE A 46 -0.01 5.74 -9.35
C PHE A 46 0.23 4.50 -10.24
N LEU A 47 0.67 3.41 -9.60
CA LEU A 47 0.97 2.13 -10.24
C LEU A 47 -0.14 1.11 -9.97
N ALA A 48 -0.66 0.47 -11.01
CA ALA A 48 -1.52 -0.70 -10.88
C ALA A 48 -0.76 -1.97 -11.27
N VAL A 49 -0.92 -3.02 -10.46
CA VAL A 49 -0.38 -4.36 -10.74
C VAL A 49 -1.56 -5.28 -11.03
N LEU A 50 -1.73 -5.61 -12.30
CA LEU A 50 -2.75 -6.55 -12.78
C LEU A 50 -2.21 -7.98 -12.77
N GLY A 51 -3.09 -8.94 -12.51
CA GLY A 51 -2.77 -10.36 -12.65
C GLY A 51 -3.86 -11.26 -12.10
N LYS A 52 -3.88 -12.51 -12.56
CA LYS A 52 -4.79 -13.54 -12.07
C LYS A 52 -4.50 -13.89 -10.60
N SER A 53 -5.45 -14.55 -9.93
CA SER A 53 -5.18 -15.12 -8.60
C SER A 53 -3.97 -16.05 -8.66
N GLY A 54 -3.09 -15.99 -7.65
CA GLY A 54 -1.86 -16.79 -7.62
C GLY A 54 -0.69 -16.26 -8.45
N SER A 55 -0.81 -15.13 -9.17
CA SER A 55 0.30 -14.58 -9.96
C SER A 55 1.44 -13.95 -9.16
N GLY A 56 1.29 -13.78 -7.83
CA GLY A 56 2.31 -13.20 -6.95
C GLY A 56 2.03 -11.76 -6.49
N LYS A 57 0.87 -11.16 -6.82
CA LYS A 57 0.53 -9.75 -6.51
C LYS A 57 0.64 -9.41 -5.02
N SER A 58 -0.05 -10.14 -4.15
CA SER A 58 0.00 -9.89 -2.70
C SER A 58 1.40 -10.18 -2.12
N THR A 59 2.14 -11.12 -2.72
CA THR A 59 3.54 -11.37 -2.35
C THR A 59 4.42 -10.17 -2.69
N LEU A 60 4.27 -9.59 -3.89
CA LEU A 60 4.98 -8.37 -4.29
C LEU A 60 4.67 -7.21 -3.34
N LEU A 61 3.39 -7.00 -3.02
CA LEU A 61 2.95 -5.99 -2.09
C LEU A 61 3.56 -6.20 -0.70
N ASN A 62 3.58 -7.44 -0.20
CA ASN A 62 4.15 -7.78 1.11
C ASN A 62 5.66 -7.53 1.18
N LEU A 63 6.41 -7.76 0.08
CA LEU A 63 7.84 -7.42 0.03
C LEU A 63 8.05 -5.92 0.12
N ILE A 64 7.28 -5.12 -0.65
CA ILE A 64 7.36 -3.66 -0.63
C ILE A 64 6.94 -3.09 0.73
N ALA A 65 5.95 -3.69 1.38
CA ALA A 65 5.51 -3.32 2.72
C ALA A 65 6.48 -3.72 3.84
N GLY A 66 7.51 -4.52 3.56
CA GLY A 66 8.37 -5.10 4.59
C GLY A 66 7.62 -6.04 5.54
N ILE A 67 6.49 -6.61 5.11
CA ILE A 67 5.77 -7.66 5.84
C ILE A 67 6.47 -9.00 5.65
N ASP A 68 7.04 -9.20 4.46
CA ASP A 68 7.83 -10.37 4.13
C ASP A 68 9.20 -9.95 3.56
N ARG A 69 10.14 -10.88 3.44
CA ARG A 69 11.48 -10.63 2.92
C ARG A 69 11.68 -11.41 1.62
N PRO A 70 12.41 -10.85 0.64
CA PRO A 70 12.79 -11.60 -0.53
C PRO A 70 13.71 -12.78 -0.13
N THR A 71 13.65 -13.88 -0.90
CA THR A 71 14.58 -14.99 -0.77
C THR A 71 15.91 -14.62 -1.40
N GLU A 72 15.87 -13.90 -2.53
CA GLU A 72 17.03 -13.37 -3.26
C GLU A 72 16.69 -11.98 -3.81
N GLY A 73 17.73 -11.20 -4.15
CA GLY A 73 17.58 -9.85 -4.63
C GLY A 73 17.37 -8.82 -3.51
N GLU A 74 17.09 -7.59 -3.87
CA GLU A 74 16.96 -6.48 -2.93
C GLU A 74 15.64 -5.73 -3.09
N VAL A 75 15.14 -5.18 -1.98
CA VAL A 75 13.96 -4.30 -1.92
C VAL A 75 14.34 -3.02 -1.20
N HIS A 76 14.19 -1.91 -1.90
CA HIS A 76 14.38 -0.57 -1.37
C HIS A 76 13.04 0.17 -1.40
N ALA A 77 12.69 0.85 -0.32
CA ALA A 77 11.51 1.70 -0.28
C ALA A 77 11.68 2.86 0.71
N ALA A 78 11.18 4.04 0.35
CA ALA A 78 11.27 5.28 1.12
C ALA A 78 12.71 5.53 1.65
N GLY A 79 13.72 5.38 0.79
CA GLY A 79 15.13 5.63 1.09
C GLY A 79 15.87 4.55 1.88
N GLU A 80 15.22 3.43 2.23
CA GLU A 80 15.82 2.37 3.03
C GLU A 80 15.96 1.05 2.24
N ASN A 81 17.06 0.33 2.44
CA ASN A 81 17.20 -1.05 2.01
C ASN A 81 16.54 -1.98 3.04
N LEU A 82 15.38 -2.54 2.69
CA LEU A 82 14.57 -3.34 3.61
C LEU A 82 15.25 -4.66 4.01
N ASN A 83 16.13 -5.19 3.17
CA ASN A 83 16.85 -6.42 3.49
C ASN A 83 17.77 -6.27 4.71
N ARG A 84 18.24 -5.03 4.98
CA ARG A 84 19.19 -4.72 6.04
C ARG A 84 18.53 -4.33 7.37
N LEU A 85 17.21 -4.11 7.39
CA LEU A 85 16.49 -3.73 8.60
C LEU A 85 16.22 -4.96 9.48
N GLY A 86 16.55 -4.89 10.76
CA GLY A 86 16.07 -5.86 11.75
C GLY A 86 14.58 -5.65 12.07
N GLU A 87 13.90 -6.63 12.66
CA GLU A 87 12.43 -6.65 12.81
C GLU A 87 11.86 -5.38 13.50
N ASN A 88 12.47 -4.92 14.59
CA ASN A 88 12.00 -3.73 15.29
C ASN A 88 12.14 -2.45 14.45
N LYS A 89 13.26 -2.30 13.72
CA LYS A 89 13.47 -1.18 12.80
C LYS A 89 12.51 -1.26 11.62
N MET A 90 12.27 -2.45 11.08
CA MET A 90 11.32 -2.70 10.01
C MET A 90 9.89 -2.32 10.42
N ALA A 91 9.46 -2.69 11.63
CA ALA A 91 8.14 -2.36 12.13
C ALA A 91 7.94 -0.82 12.26
N LEU A 92 8.93 -0.11 12.81
CA LEU A 92 8.89 1.35 12.91
C LEU A 92 8.96 2.03 11.54
N TRP A 93 9.83 1.54 10.64
CA TRP A 93 9.93 2.04 9.28
C TRP A 93 8.61 1.88 8.53
N ARG A 94 8.02 0.67 8.57
CA ARG A 94 6.71 0.40 7.96
C ARG A 94 5.64 1.34 8.48
N GLY A 95 5.50 1.45 9.78
CA GLY A 95 4.49 2.31 10.40
C GLY A 95 4.62 3.80 10.03
N ARG A 96 5.83 4.27 9.68
CA ARG A 96 6.10 5.66 9.29
C ARG A 96 5.93 5.91 7.80
N ASN A 97 6.20 4.91 6.96
CA ASN A 97 6.37 5.09 5.53
C ASN A 97 5.32 4.40 4.67
N ILE A 98 4.61 3.39 5.23
CA ILE A 98 3.68 2.57 4.48
C ILE A 98 2.28 2.64 5.08
N GLY A 99 1.29 3.00 4.27
CA GLY A 99 -0.12 2.75 4.56
C GLY A 99 -0.59 1.52 3.79
N VAL A 100 -1.15 0.52 4.47
CA VAL A 100 -1.65 -0.69 3.80
C VAL A 100 -3.17 -0.77 3.91
N VAL A 101 -3.82 -0.92 2.76
CA VAL A 101 -5.25 -1.18 2.60
C VAL A 101 -5.42 -2.62 2.15
N PHE A 102 -6.01 -3.45 2.99
CA PHE A 102 -6.21 -4.88 2.73
C PHE A 102 -7.58 -5.16 2.10
N GLN A 103 -7.69 -6.23 1.34
CA GLN A 103 -8.93 -6.69 0.71
C GLN A 103 -10.07 -6.94 1.72
N PHE A 104 -9.75 -7.48 2.91
CA PHE A 104 -10.72 -7.78 3.97
C PHE A 104 -10.61 -6.79 5.14
N PHE A 105 -10.34 -5.52 4.85
CA PHE A 105 -10.31 -4.37 5.76
C PHE A 105 -9.33 -4.50 6.94
N GLN A 106 -9.24 -5.65 7.61
CA GLN A 106 -8.36 -5.93 8.76
C GLN A 106 -8.53 -4.92 9.92
N LEU A 107 -9.77 -4.42 10.11
CA LEU A 107 -10.09 -3.60 11.26
C LEU A 107 -10.14 -4.49 12.52
N LEU A 108 -9.67 -3.95 13.64
CA LEU A 108 -9.76 -4.63 14.92
C LEU A 108 -11.21 -4.58 15.42
N PRO A 109 -11.88 -5.73 15.59
CA PRO A 109 -13.32 -5.77 15.82
C PRO A 109 -13.75 -5.28 17.20
N THR A 110 -12.80 -5.21 18.14
CA THR A 110 -13.02 -4.77 19.52
C THR A 110 -12.79 -3.26 19.73
N LEU A 111 -12.29 -2.58 18.70
CA LEU A 111 -12.03 -1.14 18.72
C LEU A 111 -13.04 -0.42 17.83
N THR A 112 -13.45 0.77 18.24
CA THR A 112 -14.25 1.67 17.41
C THR A 112 -13.49 2.10 16.15
N VAL A 113 -14.17 2.73 15.21
CA VAL A 113 -13.55 3.25 13.98
C VAL A 113 -12.47 4.27 14.32
N GLU A 114 -12.75 5.22 15.22
CA GLU A 114 -11.76 6.21 15.69
C GLU A 114 -10.56 5.54 16.35
N GLU A 115 -10.79 4.56 17.24
CA GLU A 115 -9.72 3.84 17.93
C GLU A 115 -8.84 2.99 16.99
N ASN A 116 -9.40 2.42 15.93
CA ASN A 116 -8.62 1.74 14.90
C ASN A 116 -7.59 2.68 14.22
N ILE A 117 -7.94 3.96 14.04
CA ILE A 117 -7.05 4.96 13.47
C ILE A 117 -6.03 5.42 14.52
N LEU A 118 -6.47 5.68 15.74
CA LEU A 118 -5.61 6.13 16.85
C LEU A 118 -4.51 5.11 17.14
N LEU A 119 -4.84 3.82 17.19
CA LEU A 119 -3.90 2.75 17.46
C LEU A 119 -2.73 2.73 16.47
N ALA A 120 -3.00 2.99 15.18
CA ALA A 120 -1.93 3.07 14.17
C ALA A 120 -0.92 4.20 14.46
N MET A 121 -1.37 5.30 15.06
CA MET A 121 -0.50 6.41 15.48
C MET A 121 0.24 6.07 16.79
N ASP A 122 -0.40 5.36 17.71
CA ASP A 122 0.19 4.99 19.01
C ASP A 122 1.41 4.08 18.87
N PHE A 123 1.39 3.16 17.91
CA PHE A 123 2.51 2.24 17.66
C PHE A 123 3.76 2.93 17.10
N VAL A 124 3.62 4.06 16.42
CA VAL A 124 4.70 4.67 15.64
C VAL A 124 5.28 5.90 16.33
N ASP A 125 4.46 6.58 17.12
CA ASP A 125 4.79 7.83 17.83
C ASP A 125 5.35 8.94 16.90
N LYS A 126 4.83 8.98 15.63
CA LYS A 126 5.18 10.02 14.66
C LYS A 126 4.32 11.28 14.87
N ILE A 127 3.06 11.09 15.25
CA ILE A 127 2.10 12.16 15.51
C ILE A 127 2.08 12.42 17.02
N PRO A 128 2.29 13.69 17.48
CA PRO A 128 2.21 14.03 18.90
C PRO A 128 0.88 13.60 19.51
N GLY A 129 0.90 13.07 20.74
CA GLY A 129 -0.29 12.52 21.41
C GLY A 129 -1.46 13.50 21.47
N ALA A 130 -1.18 14.80 21.69
CA ALA A 130 -2.21 15.87 21.72
C ALA A 130 -2.94 16.05 20.38
N ASP A 131 -2.28 15.73 19.26
CA ASP A 131 -2.81 15.94 17.90
C ASP A 131 -3.50 14.71 17.31
N ARG A 132 -3.27 13.49 17.87
CA ARG A 132 -3.74 12.24 17.31
C ARG A 132 -5.25 12.19 17.14
N ARG A 133 -6.00 12.63 18.14
CA ARG A 133 -7.47 12.62 18.06
C ARG A 133 -8.00 13.59 17.00
N LYS A 134 -7.39 14.77 16.88
CA LYS A 134 -7.72 15.70 15.81
C LYS A 134 -7.43 15.08 14.44
N ARG A 135 -6.24 14.50 14.27
CA ARG A 135 -5.84 13.82 13.05
C ARG A 135 -6.78 12.67 12.68
N ALA A 136 -7.19 11.84 13.66
CA ALA A 136 -8.14 10.76 13.42
C ALA A 136 -9.49 11.27 12.90
N ARG A 137 -9.99 12.37 13.46
CA ARG A 137 -11.25 13.00 13.03
C ARG A 137 -11.13 13.64 11.65
N ASP A 138 -10.05 14.35 11.36
CA ASP A 138 -9.78 14.91 10.02
C ASP A 138 -9.77 13.78 8.96
N LEU A 139 -9.22 12.62 9.28
CA LEU A 139 -9.23 11.45 8.40
C LEU A 139 -10.63 10.83 8.27
N LEU A 140 -11.43 10.81 9.33
CA LEU A 140 -12.81 10.33 9.28
C LEU A 140 -13.69 11.25 8.44
N GLU A 141 -13.47 12.58 8.52
CA GLU A 141 -14.13 13.54 7.63
C GLU A 141 -13.72 13.31 6.17
N LEU A 142 -12.42 13.13 5.88
CA LEU A 142 -11.90 12.86 4.55
C LEU A 142 -12.59 11.67 3.89
N VAL A 143 -12.87 10.61 4.66
CA VAL A 143 -13.52 9.39 4.14
C VAL A 143 -15.04 9.39 4.34
N GLY A 144 -15.64 10.48 4.85
CA GLY A 144 -17.08 10.61 5.07
C GLY A 144 -17.64 9.64 6.11
N LEU A 145 -16.92 9.45 7.24
CA LEU A 145 -17.31 8.54 8.32
C LEU A 145 -17.30 9.17 9.71
N MET A 146 -17.33 10.51 9.79
CA MET A 146 -17.27 11.19 11.08
C MET A 146 -18.41 10.81 12.01
N ASP A 147 -19.62 10.59 11.48
CA ASP A 147 -20.81 10.14 12.21
C ASP A 147 -20.74 8.68 12.66
N GLN A 148 -19.77 7.92 12.16
CA GLN A 148 -19.53 6.52 12.48
C GLN A 148 -18.36 6.31 13.46
N ALA A 149 -17.67 7.39 13.89
CA ALA A 149 -16.43 7.34 14.67
C ALA A 149 -16.47 6.42 15.90
N ALA A 150 -17.57 6.45 16.64
CA ALA A 150 -17.77 5.69 17.88
C ALA A 150 -18.33 4.26 17.66
N LYS A 151 -18.61 3.85 16.43
CA LYS A 151 -19.15 2.51 16.13
C LYS A 151 -18.03 1.47 16.02
N LEU A 152 -18.38 0.23 16.34
CA LEU A 152 -17.52 -0.94 16.06
C LEU A 152 -17.59 -1.32 14.57
N PRO A 153 -16.56 -1.95 14.01
CA PRO A 153 -16.55 -2.40 12.61
C PRO A 153 -17.76 -3.25 12.22
N SER A 154 -18.28 -4.08 13.13
CA SER A 154 -19.45 -4.93 12.89
C SER A 154 -20.76 -4.16 12.62
N ALA A 155 -20.83 -2.88 12.98
CA ALA A 155 -21.97 -2.01 12.75
C ALA A 155 -21.88 -1.22 11.42
N LEU A 156 -20.82 -1.45 10.63
CA LEU A 156 -20.55 -0.76 9.38
C LEU A 156 -20.85 -1.64 8.17
N SER A 157 -21.29 -1.04 7.07
CA SER A 157 -21.32 -1.72 5.76
C SER A 157 -19.90 -2.03 5.28
N GLY A 158 -19.73 -2.96 4.32
CA GLY A 158 -18.43 -3.29 3.74
C GLY A 158 -17.70 -2.06 3.16
N GLY A 159 -18.43 -1.18 2.47
CA GLY A 159 -17.88 0.06 1.95
C GLY A 159 -17.45 1.05 3.04
N GLN A 160 -18.18 1.12 4.14
CA GLN A 160 -17.78 1.92 5.29
C GLN A 160 -16.54 1.34 5.97
N GLN A 161 -16.44 0.02 6.11
CA GLN A 161 -15.27 -0.65 6.63
C GLN A 161 -14.03 -0.40 5.74
N GLN A 162 -14.19 -0.44 4.43
CA GLN A 162 -13.10 -0.13 3.49
C GLN A 162 -12.62 1.31 3.63
N ARG A 163 -13.53 2.29 3.70
CA ARG A 163 -13.17 3.69 3.92
C ARG A 163 -12.50 3.91 5.27
N ALA A 164 -12.93 3.22 6.32
CA ALA A 164 -12.27 3.23 7.62
C ALA A 164 -10.85 2.63 7.56
N ALA A 165 -10.65 1.53 6.80
CA ALA A 165 -9.33 0.95 6.58
C ALA A 165 -8.40 1.89 5.80
N ILE A 166 -8.92 2.67 4.84
CA ILE A 166 -8.16 3.72 4.14
C ILE A 166 -7.77 4.82 5.13
N ALA A 167 -8.69 5.32 5.96
CA ALA A 167 -8.39 6.33 6.98
C ALA A 167 -7.29 5.85 7.95
N ARG A 168 -7.36 4.59 8.41
CA ARG A 168 -6.32 3.97 9.23
C ARG A 168 -4.98 3.89 8.50
N ALA A 169 -4.97 3.51 7.23
CA ALA A 169 -3.74 3.45 6.42
C ALA A 169 -3.05 4.82 6.31
N LEU A 170 -3.82 5.91 6.35
CA LEU A 170 -3.33 7.29 6.25
C LEU A 170 -2.98 7.92 7.61
N ALA A 171 -3.17 7.22 8.73
CA ALA A 171 -3.03 7.75 10.08
C ALA A 171 -1.69 8.46 10.30
N ASN A 172 -0.58 7.83 9.94
CA ASN A 172 0.78 8.34 10.09
C ASN A 172 1.28 9.17 8.90
N ASP A 173 0.40 9.61 8.03
CA ASP A 173 0.77 10.38 6.83
C ASP A 173 1.91 9.73 6.03
N PRO A 174 1.76 8.46 5.57
CA PRO A 174 2.80 7.74 4.87
C PRO A 174 3.01 8.30 3.45
N PRO A 175 4.24 8.30 2.92
CA PRO A 175 4.50 8.67 1.52
C PRO A 175 4.05 7.59 0.52
N ILE A 176 3.94 6.34 0.95
CA ILE A 176 3.56 5.20 0.12
C ILE A 176 2.27 4.58 0.65
N VAL A 177 1.29 4.39 -0.23
CA VAL A 177 0.05 3.68 0.05
C VAL A 177 -0.01 2.44 -0.84
N LEU A 178 -0.17 1.29 -0.21
CA LEU A 178 -0.30 -0.02 -0.87
C LEU A 178 -1.73 -0.52 -0.67
N ALA A 179 -2.39 -0.98 -1.74
CA ALA A 179 -3.75 -1.48 -1.64
C ALA A 179 -3.88 -2.85 -2.33
N ASP A 180 -4.35 -3.84 -1.58
CA ASP A 180 -4.63 -5.19 -2.08
C ASP A 180 -6.12 -5.33 -2.35
N GLU A 181 -6.52 -5.43 -3.64
CA GLU A 181 -7.89 -5.58 -4.13
C GLU A 181 -8.88 -4.60 -3.44
N PRO A 182 -8.60 -3.27 -3.45
CA PRO A 182 -9.29 -2.32 -2.58
C PRO A 182 -10.78 -2.13 -2.89
N THR A 183 -11.26 -2.59 -4.05
CA THR A 183 -12.64 -2.49 -4.49
C THR A 183 -13.32 -3.84 -4.70
N GLY A 184 -12.59 -4.95 -4.51
CA GLY A 184 -13.04 -6.29 -4.89
C GLY A 184 -14.30 -6.81 -4.17
N ASN A 185 -14.65 -6.23 -3.03
CA ASN A 185 -15.83 -6.63 -2.22
C ASN A 185 -16.87 -5.50 -2.11
N LEU A 186 -16.82 -4.50 -3.01
CA LEU A 186 -17.68 -3.32 -2.95
C LEU A 186 -18.65 -3.27 -4.14
N ASP A 187 -19.80 -2.64 -3.92
CA ASP A 187 -20.68 -2.24 -5.01
C ASP A 187 -20.05 -1.12 -5.86
N SER A 188 -20.65 -0.86 -7.02
CA SER A 188 -20.08 0.07 -8.01
C SER A 188 -19.99 1.52 -7.51
N GLU A 189 -20.96 1.97 -6.71
CA GLU A 189 -20.99 3.34 -6.17
C GLU A 189 -19.91 3.52 -5.12
N THR A 190 -19.80 2.59 -4.19
CA THR A 190 -18.75 2.58 -3.16
C THR A 190 -17.36 2.45 -3.79
N SER A 191 -17.21 1.62 -4.82
CA SER A 191 -15.95 1.49 -5.57
C SER A 191 -15.52 2.81 -6.20
N ALA A 192 -16.46 3.55 -6.82
CA ALA A 192 -16.18 4.85 -7.40
C ALA A 192 -15.70 5.85 -6.32
N ALA A 193 -16.34 5.89 -5.15
CA ALA A 193 -15.92 6.74 -4.04
C ALA A 193 -14.51 6.41 -3.54
N VAL A 194 -14.13 5.12 -3.47
CA VAL A 194 -12.76 4.70 -3.09
C VAL A 194 -11.74 5.14 -4.14
N VAL A 195 -12.07 5.05 -5.44
CA VAL A 195 -11.20 5.51 -6.52
C VAL A 195 -10.94 7.01 -6.43
N GLU A 196 -11.98 7.81 -6.17
CA GLU A 196 -11.83 9.27 -5.99
C GLU A 196 -10.96 9.62 -4.75
N LEU A 197 -11.07 8.87 -3.66
CA LEU A 197 -10.16 9.02 -2.52
C LEU A 197 -8.70 8.77 -2.94
N PHE A 198 -8.44 7.74 -3.75
CA PHE A 198 -7.09 7.46 -4.24
C PHE A 198 -6.55 8.57 -5.15
N HIS A 199 -7.38 9.14 -6.04
CA HIS A 199 -6.99 10.31 -6.84
C HIS A 199 -6.64 11.53 -5.97
N GLY A 200 -7.40 11.76 -4.89
CA GLY A 200 -7.08 12.78 -3.91
C GLY A 200 -5.72 12.58 -3.23
N LEU A 201 -5.29 11.34 -3.01
CA LEU A 201 -3.97 11.04 -2.45
C LEU A 201 -2.85 11.34 -3.44
N ILE A 202 -3.04 11.04 -4.71
CA ILE A 202 -2.06 11.35 -5.77
C ILE A 202 -1.87 12.86 -5.90
N SER A 203 -2.95 13.64 -5.87
CA SER A 203 -2.89 15.11 -5.87
C SER A 203 -2.08 15.66 -4.69
N GLN A 204 -1.99 14.93 -3.58
CA GLN A 204 -1.14 15.23 -2.42
C GLN A 204 0.29 14.67 -2.55
N ARG A 205 0.71 14.24 -3.75
CA ARG A 205 2.03 13.64 -4.05
C ARG A 205 2.35 12.35 -3.30
N LYS A 206 1.33 11.61 -2.87
CA LYS A 206 1.54 10.27 -2.32
C LYS A 206 1.72 9.27 -3.45
N THR A 207 2.60 8.31 -3.26
CA THR A 207 2.78 7.20 -4.19
C THR A 207 1.76 6.12 -3.87
N LEU A 208 1.02 5.69 -4.87
CA LEU A 208 -0.01 4.65 -4.74
C LEU A 208 0.36 3.43 -5.59
N LEU A 209 0.41 2.27 -4.96
CA LEU A 209 0.51 0.99 -5.65
C LEU A 209 -0.70 0.15 -5.29
N ILE A 210 -1.48 -0.22 -6.29
CA ILE A 210 -2.63 -1.11 -6.12
C ILE A 210 -2.36 -2.45 -6.81
N VAL A 211 -2.77 -3.53 -6.19
CA VAL A 211 -2.86 -4.83 -6.86
C VAL A 211 -4.33 -5.16 -7.05
N THR A 212 -4.71 -5.53 -8.27
CA THR A 212 -6.10 -5.79 -8.60
C THR A 212 -6.23 -6.73 -9.80
N HIS A 213 -7.43 -7.25 -10.00
CA HIS A 213 -7.85 -7.93 -11.23
C HIS A 213 -8.89 -7.09 -12.01
N ASP A 214 -9.23 -5.89 -11.52
CA ASP A 214 -10.18 -4.98 -12.14
C ASP A 214 -9.47 -4.05 -13.15
N ASP A 215 -9.70 -4.27 -14.43
CA ASP A 215 -9.13 -3.46 -15.52
C ASP A 215 -9.64 -2.00 -15.49
N LYS A 216 -10.85 -1.74 -14.96
CA LYS A 216 -11.38 -0.37 -14.85
C LYS A 216 -10.61 0.42 -13.78
N LEU A 217 -10.31 -0.21 -12.65
CA LEU A 217 -9.48 0.42 -11.63
C LEU A 217 -8.05 0.64 -12.13
N ALA A 218 -7.47 -0.36 -12.81
CA ALA A 218 -6.12 -0.26 -13.36
C ALA A 218 -6.00 0.81 -14.45
N SER A 219 -7.04 1.03 -15.26
CA SER A 219 -7.03 2.08 -16.30
C SER A 219 -6.95 3.51 -15.74
N ARG A 220 -7.22 3.70 -14.45
CA ARG A 220 -7.07 4.98 -13.76
C ARG A 220 -5.63 5.24 -13.27
N ALA A 221 -4.78 4.22 -13.25
CA ALA A 221 -3.39 4.37 -12.85
C ALA A 221 -2.54 5.03 -13.95
N HIS A 222 -1.46 5.72 -13.56
CA HIS A 222 -0.50 6.31 -14.51
C HIS A 222 0.28 5.22 -15.25
N ARG A 223 0.55 4.11 -14.58
CA ARG A 223 1.32 2.98 -15.10
C ARG A 223 0.68 1.67 -14.67
N VAL A 224 0.69 0.71 -15.57
CA VAL A 224 0.13 -0.63 -15.35
C VAL A 224 1.18 -1.67 -15.63
N ILE A 225 1.44 -2.56 -14.68
CA ILE A 225 2.24 -3.76 -14.90
C ILE A 225 1.34 -5.00 -14.85
N GLN A 226 1.61 -5.98 -15.72
CA GLN A 226 0.97 -7.28 -15.68
C GLN A 226 1.89 -8.29 -15.02
N LEU A 227 1.45 -8.86 -13.91
CA LEU A 227 2.14 -9.93 -13.20
C LEU A 227 1.55 -11.28 -13.59
N ARG A 228 2.40 -12.18 -14.10
CA ARG A 228 2.01 -13.51 -14.53
C ARG A 228 3.05 -14.53 -14.08
N ASP A 229 2.61 -15.55 -13.35
CA ASP A 229 3.47 -16.65 -12.87
C ASP A 229 4.76 -16.17 -12.15
N GLY A 230 4.63 -15.10 -11.37
CA GLY A 230 5.74 -14.49 -10.62
C GLY A 230 6.70 -13.64 -11.45
N LEU A 231 6.36 -13.29 -12.70
CA LEU A 231 7.15 -12.43 -13.59
C LEU A 231 6.35 -11.21 -14.03
N ILE A 232 7.03 -10.09 -14.32
CA ILE A 232 6.45 -8.95 -15.02
C ILE A 232 6.36 -9.32 -16.50
N ALA A 233 5.15 -9.56 -16.98
CA ALA A 233 4.87 -9.95 -18.36
C ALA A 233 4.69 -8.73 -19.29
N ALA A 234 4.22 -7.61 -18.75
CA ALA A 234 4.08 -6.34 -19.47
C ALA A 234 4.19 -5.17 -18.50
N ASP A 235 4.65 -4.04 -19.00
CA ASP A 235 4.82 -2.78 -18.28
C ASP A 235 4.55 -1.63 -19.26
N HIS A 236 3.53 -0.83 -19.00
CA HIS A 236 3.14 0.25 -19.89
C HIS A 236 2.58 1.43 -19.10
N THR A 237 2.87 2.62 -19.59
CA THR A 237 2.35 3.88 -19.04
C THR A 237 1.05 4.22 -19.76
N ASN A 238 -0.01 4.45 -19.00
CA ASN A 238 -1.25 5.01 -19.52
C ASN A 238 -0.99 6.49 -19.84
N GLY A 239 -1.49 6.95 -21.01
CA GLY A 239 -1.27 8.33 -21.49
C GLY A 239 -2.00 9.43 -20.70
N THR A 240 -2.43 9.19 -19.48
CA THR A 240 -2.93 10.21 -18.55
C THR A 240 -1.73 11.00 -18.04
N ALA A 241 -1.52 12.17 -18.62
CA ALA A 241 -0.46 13.09 -18.26
C ALA A 241 -0.43 13.35 -16.76
N ARG A 242 0.79 13.44 -16.22
CA ARG A 242 1.06 14.08 -14.94
C ARG A 242 0.69 15.57 -15.11
N GLU A 243 -0.48 16.01 -14.64
CA GLU A 243 -0.80 17.41 -14.45
C GLU A 243 -0.22 17.94 -13.14
#